data_06631f0e4e76e86b55267206db593314
#
_entry.id   06631f0e4e76e86b55267206db593314
#
_cell.length_a   1.000
_cell.length_b   1.000
_cell.length_c   1.000
_cell.angle_alpha   90.00
_cell.angle_beta   90.00
_cell.angle_gamma   90.00
#
_symmetry.space_group_name_H-M   'P 1'
#
loop_
_entity.id
_entity.type
_entity.pdbx_description
1 polymer ?
#
loop_
_entity_poly.entity_id
_entity_poly.type
_entity_poly.pdbx_seq_one_letter_code
_entity_poly.pdbx_strand_id
1 'polypeptide(L)'
;MTYAVFFDVLPKKGFADAYFGMAGGLKPIVEKSPGFISVERFENLGQAGWFLSYSRWEDEKALGAWRCQQDHHEAQVCGRNLVLEDYRLRVGSEQSVRSDKSCVLALVGDFEAVRLAAEDTSKLSSKSARLFRGVINPARGVALFDCDFESALKIKTSMADRESIDIGVYEVQRDYGMFNRAQAPSVFA
;
A
#
# COMPACT_ATOMS: atom_id res chain seq x y z
N MET A 1 14.34 9.83 2.26
CA MET A 1 13.36 9.13 3.12
C MET A 1 12.21 8.75 2.21
N THR A 2 12.01 7.47 1.97
CA THR A 2 10.99 7.00 1.04
C THR A 2 9.59 7.01 1.68
N TYR A 3 8.59 7.21 0.85
CA TYR A 3 7.17 7.17 1.23
C TYR A 3 6.49 6.01 0.52
N ALA A 4 5.54 5.38 1.22
CA ALA A 4 4.67 4.36 0.67
C ALA A 4 3.20 4.76 0.79
N VAL A 5 2.43 4.40 -0.22
CA VAL A 5 0.96 4.47 -0.17
C VAL A 5 0.40 3.06 -0.22
N PHE A 6 -0.39 2.74 0.79
CA PHE A 6 -1.18 1.52 0.89
C PHE A 6 -2.64 1.90 0.65
N PHE A 7 -3.09 1.68 -0.56
CA PHE A 7 -4.45 2.00 -0.98
C PHE A 7 -5.25 0.72 -1.12
N ASP A 8 -5.91 0.33 -0.04
CA ASP A 8 -6.86 -0.79 -0.01
C ASP A 8 -8.17 -0.31 -0.65
N VAL A 9 -8.69 -1.02 -1.66
CA VAL A 9 -9.90 -0.64 -2.41
C VAL A 9 -10.87 -1.79 -2.55
N LEU A 10 -12.15 -1.49 -2.43
CA LEU A 10 -13.26 -2.35 -2.78
C LEU A 10 -14.05 -1.73 -3.93
N PRO A 11 -13.88 -2.17 -5.18
CA PRO A 11 -14.77 -1.76 -6.26
C PRO A 11 -16.19 -2.25 -6.02
N LYS A 12 -17.20 -1.48 -6.45
CA LYS A 12 -18.59 -1.93 -6.48
C LYS A 12 -18.71 -3.20 -7.31
N LYS A 13 -19.72 -4.01 -7.02
CA LYS A 13 -19.99 -5.25 -7.76
C LYS A 13 -20.08 -4.97 -9.26
N GLY A 14 -19.23 -5.64 -10.05
CA GLY A 14 -19.12 -5.46 -11.50
C GLY A 14 -18.26 -4.29 -11.97
N PHE A 15 -17.61 -3.54 -11.06
CA PHE A 15 -16.76 -2.38 -11.40
C PHE A 15 -15.26 -2.63 -11.27
N ALA A 16 -14.83 -3.86 -11.00
CA ALA A 16 -13.41 -4.18 -10.90
C ALA A 16 -12.65 -3.84 -12.20
N ASP A 17 -13.20 -4.18 -13.37
CA ASP A 17 -12.58 -3.87 -14.67
C ASP A 17 -12.49 -2.36 -14.90
N ALA A 18 -13.49 -1.58 -14.47
CA ALA A 18 -13.45 -0.12 -14.55
C ALA A 18 -12.35 0.45 -13.66
N TYR A 19 -12.17 -0.07 -12.44
CA TYR A 19 -11.07 0.32 -11.55
C TYR A 19 -9.71 0.02 -12.19
N PHE A 20 -9.50 -1.19 -12.70
CA PHE A 20 -8.24 -1.57 -13.33
C PHE A 20 -8.00 -0.82 -14.65
N GLY A 21 -9.04 -0.51 -15.40
CA GLY A 21 -8.96 0.32 -16.61
C GLY A 21 -8.46 1.74 -16.32
N MET A 22 -9.05 2.41 -15.31
CA MET A 22 -8.59 3.72 -14.85
C MET A 22 -7.13 3.67 -14.36
N ALA A 23 -6.82 2.67 -13.55
CA ALA A 23 -5.47 2.47 -13.02
C ALA A 23 -4.43 2.18 -14.12
N GLY A 24 -4.82 1.46 -15.17
CA GLY A 24 -4.01 1.22 -16.36
C GLY A 24 -3.76 2.49 -17.16
N GLY A 25 -4.78 3.33 -17.34
CA GLY A 25 -4.66 4.62 -18.02
C GLY A 25 -3.72 5.61 -17.30
N LEU A 26 -3.68 5.55 -15.96
CA LEU A 26 -2.77 6.39 -15.16
C LEU A 26 -1.32 5.89 -15.15
N LYS A 27 -1.06 4.63 -15.48
CA LYS A 27 0.28 4.04 -15.40
C LYS A 27 1.33 4.82 -16.19
N PRO A 28 1.15 5.15 -17.49
CA PRO A 28 2.16 5.87 -18.27
C PRO A 28 2.40 7.31 -17.75
N ILE A 29 1.46 7.88 -17.00
CA ILE A 29 1.56 9.22 -16.43
C ILE A 29 2.35 9.16 -15.12
N VAL A 30 2.03 8.21 -14.23
CA VAL A 30 2.74 8.07 -12.94
C VAL A 30 4.19 7.66 -13.13
N GLU A 31 4.49 6.81 -14.12
CA GLU A 31 5.87 6.38 -14.43
C GLU A 31 6.78 7.53 -14.87
N LYS A 32 6.20 8.64 -15.35
CA LYS A 32 6.92 9.86 -15.71
C LYS A 32 6.94 10.91 -14.60
N SER A 33 6.25 10.67 -13.49
CA SER A 33 6.17 11.63 -12.40
C SER A 33 7.50 11.68 -11.62
N PRO A 34 8.08 12.87 -11.38
CA PRO A 34 9.30 13.01 -10.61
C PRO A 34 9.16 12.38 -9.23
N GLY A 35 10.18 11.61 -8.81
CA GLY A 35 10.20 10.92 -7.52
C GLY A 35 9.29 9.69 -7.40
N PHE A 36 8.66 9.25 -8.50
CA PHE A 36 7.97 7.97 -8.54
C PHE A 36 8.98 6.81 -8.55
N ILE A 37 8.79 5.81 -7.68
CA ILE A 37 9.65 4.62 -7.61
C ILE A 37 8.96 3.41 -8.22
N SER A 38 7.76 3.08 -7.72
CA SER A 38 7.03 1.89 -8.20
C SER A 38 5.55 1.92 -7.83
N VAL A 39 4.75 1.17 -8.58
CA VAL A 39 3.38 0.79 -8.19
C VAL A 39 3.08 -0.64 -8.62
N GLU A 40 2.58 -1.42 -7.69
CA GLU A 40 2.08 -2.77 -7.94
C GLU A 40 0.67 -2.93 -7.37
N ARG A 41 -0.11 -3.86 -7.94
CA ARG A 41 -1.48 -4.14 -7.52
C ARG A 41 -1.64 -5.59 -7.16
N PHE A 42 -2.33 -5.82 -6.06
CA PHE A 42 -2.46 -7.14 -5.45
C PHE A 42 -3.91 -7.40 -5.05
N GLU A 43 -4.34 -8.66 -5.16
CA GLU A 43 -5.62 -9.13 -4.64
C GLU A 43 -5.46 -9.54 -3.17
N ASN A 44 -6.42 -9.16 -2.32
CA ASN A 44 -6.45 -9.55 -0.93
C ASN A 44 -6.96 -10.98 -0.78
N LEU A 45 -6.14 -11.88 -0.25
CA LEU A 45 -6.50 -13.30 -0.12
C LEU A 45 -7.43 -13.58 1.08
N GLY A 46 -7.53 -12.66 2.03
CA GLY A 46 -8.39 -12.78 3.21
C GLY A 46 -9.76 -12.12 3.05
N GLN A 47 -9.93 -11.25 2.04
CA GLN A 47 -11.14 -10.47 1.84
C GLN A 47 -11.45 -10.38 0.34
N ALA A 48 -12.40 -11.20 -0.13
CA ALA A 48 -12.78 -11.24 -1.54
C ALA A 48 -13.22 -9.87 -2.07
N GLY A 49 -12.78 -9.53 -3.27
CA GLY A 49 -13.11 -8.29 -3.95
C GLY A 49 -12.28 -7.08 -3.51
N TRP A 50 -11.50 -7.17 -2.42
CA TRP A 50 -10.56 -6.15 -2.02
C TRP A 50 -9.23 -6.28 -2.77
N PHE A 51 -8.68 -5.14 -3.15
CA PHE A 51 -7.36 -5.05 -3.79
C PHE A 51 -6.50 -4.04 -3.04
N LEU A 52 -5.18 -4.21 -3.15
CA LEU A 52 -4.18 -3.27 -2.66
C LEU A 52 -3.46 -2.65 -3.86
N SER A 53 -3.46 -1.33 -3.97
CA SER A 53 -2.48 -0.61 -4.79
C SER A 53 -1.37 -0.13 -3.86
N TYR A 54 -0.18 -0.70 -4.02
CA TYR A 54 1.01 -0.35 -3.24
C TYR A 54 1.96 0.45 -4.12
N SER A 55 2.21 1.71 -3.75
CA SER A 55 3.15 2.57 -4.48
C SER A 55 4.22 3.15 -3.56
N ARG A 56 5.43 3.38 -4.13
CA ARG A 56 6.57 3.95 -3.42
C ARG A 56 7.04 5.22 -4.11
N TRP A 57 7.54 6.16 -3.31
CA TRP A 57 7.91 7.52 -3.71
C TRP A 57 9.19 7.96 -2.99
N GLU A 58 10.01 8.77 -3.64
CA GLU A 58 11.26 9.28 -3.08
C GLU A 58 11.03 10.18 -1.85
N ASP A 59 9.95 11.00 -1.91
CA ASP A 59 9.61 11.92 -0.82
C ASP A 59 8.10 12.30 -0.83
N GLU A 60 7.69 13.05 0.19
CA GLU A 60 6.31 13.51 0.33
C GLU A 60 5.91 14.55 -0.73
N LYS A 61 6.87 15.34 -1.22
CA LYS A 61 6.60 16.34 -2.25
C LYS A 61 6.22 15.69 -3.57
N ALA A 62 6.95 14.65 -3.98
CA ALA A 62 6.63 13.85 -5.16
C ALA A 62 5.25 13.21 -5.07
N LEU A 63 4.94 12.59 -3.91
CA LEU A 63 3.62 12.02 -3.65
C LEU A 63 2.51 13.09 -3.67
N GLY A 64 2.76 14.27 -3.09
CA GLY A 64 1.83 15.39 -3.10
C GLY A 64 1.57 15.91 -4.52
N ALA A 65 2.61 16.06 -5.33
CA ALA A 65 2.49 16.47 -6.73
C ALA A 65 1.66 15.47 -7.55
N TRP A 66 1.89 14.16 -7.37
CA TRP A 66 1.09 13.12 -8.01
C TRP A 66 -0.38 13.18 -7.60
N ARG A 67 -0.67 13.39 -6.31
CA ARG A 67 -2.05 13.53 -5.84
C ARG A 67 -2.79 14.66 -6.52
N CYS A 68 -2.08 15.76 -6.84
CA CYS A 68 -2.63 16.96 -7.46
C CYS A 68 -2.53 16.96 -8.99
N GLN A 69 -1.98 15.90 -9.59
CA GLN A 69 -1.94 15.76 -11.05
C GLN A 69 -3.37 15.61 -11.58
N GLN A 70 -3.70 16.31 -12.66
CA GLN A 70 -5.08 16.47 -13.13
C GLN A 70 -5.77 15.14 -13.42
N ASP A 71 -5.18 14.28 -14.27
CA ASP A 71 -5.80 12.99 -14.64
C ASP A 71 -5.98 12.09 -13.41
N HIS A 72 -5.01 12.13 -12.46
CA HIS A 72 -5.13 11.39 -11.22
C HIS A 72 -6.24 11.94 -10.33
N HIS A 73 -6.42 13.26 -10.27
CA HIS A 73 -7.52 13.86 -9.53
C HIS A 73 -8.88 13.47 -10.12
N GLU A 74 -9.02 13.54 -11.43
CA GLU A 74 -10.25 13.12 -12.12
C GLU A 74 -10.57 11.65 -11.83
N ALA A 75 -9.56 10.78 -11.85
CA ALA A 75 -9.72 9.37 -11.46
C ALA A 75 -10.10 9.19 -9.99
N GLN A 76 -9.56 10.01 -9.07
CA GLN A 76 -9.97 9.99 -7.66
C GLN A 76 -11.44 10.38 -7.47
N VAL A 77 -11.90 11.41 -8.18
CA VAL A 77 -13.30 11.86 -8.15
C VAL A 77 -14.22 10.80 -8.72
N CYS A 78 -13.90 10.28 -9.90
CA CYS A 78 -14.63 9.19 -10.54
C CYS A 78 -14.67 7.95 -9.65
N GLY A 79 -13.52 7.54 -9.11
CA GLY A 79 -13.40 6.40 -8.21
C GLY A 79 -14.35 6.51 -7.03
N ARG A 80 -14.30 7.61 -6.28
CA ARG A 80 -15.14 7.82 -5.10
C ARG A 80 -16.64 7.85 -5.41
N ASN A 81 -17.03 8.48 -6.50
CA ASN A 81 -18.42 8.72 -6.78
C ASN A 81 -19.10 7.54 -7.48
N LEU A 82 -18.40 6.84 -8.36
CA LEU A 82 -18.99 5.89 -9.28
C LEU A 82 -18.50 4.46 -9.12
N VAL A 83 -17.19 4.26 -8.87
CA VAL A 83 -16.54 2.97 -9.05
C VAL A 83 -16.32 2.22 -7.74
N LEU A 84 -15.94 2.93 -6.67
CA LEU A 84 -15.58 2.30 -5.40
C LEU A 84 -16.77 2.23 -4.45
N GLU A 85 -16.92 1.11 -3.78
CA GLU A 85 -17.84 0.92 -2.67
C GLU A 85 -17.18 1.37 -1.36
N ASP A 86 -15.90 1.03 -1.18
CA ASP A 86 -15.12 1.44 -0.02
C ASP A 86 -13.63 1.52 -0.37
N TYR A 87 -12.87 2.25 0.45
CA TYR A 87 -11.42 2.24 0.44
C TYR A 87 -10.84 2.69 1.77
N ARG A 88 -9.61 2.27 2.03
CA ARG A 88 -8.72 2.82 3.06
C ARG A 88 -7.40 3.20 2.43
N LEU A 89 -6.93 4.42 2.67
CA LEU A 89 -5.64 4.89 2.19
C LEU A 89 -4.75 5.27 3.37
N ARG A 90 -3.58 4.65 3.42
CA ARG A 90 -2.53 4.99 4.38
C ARG A 90 -1.31 5.49 3.65
N VAL A 91 -0.75 6.59 4.13
CA VAL A 91 0.54 7.11 3.70
C VAL A 91 1.52 6.87 4.82
N GLY A 92 2.59 6.18 4.56
CA GLY A 92 3.66 5.93 5.51
C GLY A 92 5.00 6.47 5.02
N SER A 93 5.80 7.01 5.94
CA SER A 93 7.20 7.34 5.69
C SER A 93 8.10 6.24 6.24
N GLU A 94 9.09 5.81 5.45
CA GLU A 94 10.08 4.83 5.91
C GLU A 94 10.90 5.44 7.05
N GLN A 95 10.92 4.75 8.18
CA GLN A 95 11.58 5.23 9.39
C GLN A 95 12.73 4.33 9.79
N SER A 96 13.81 4.98 10.26
CA SER A 96 14.94 4.33 10.92
C SER A 96 15.06 4.69 12.40
N VAL A 97 14.19 5.59 12.90
CA VAL A 97 14.23 6.13 14.26
C VAL A 97 12.94 5.74 14.99
N ARG A 98 13.07 5.45 16.30
CA ARG A 98 11.94 5.10 17.17
C ARG A 98 10.80 6.14 17.07
N SER A 99 9.60 5.62 16.97
CA SER A 99 8.37 6.41 16.90
C SER A 99 7.28 5.77 17.77
N ASP A 100 6.47 6.60 18.41
CA ASP A 100 5.30 6.15 19.18
C ASP A 100 4.04 5.98 18.30
N LYS A 101 4.16 6.29 17.01
CA LYS A 101 3.06 6.13 16.05
C LYS A 101 2.93 4.69 15.57
N SER A 102 1.76 4.36 15.04
CA SER A 102 1.52 3.08 14.38
C SER A 102 2.36 2.95 13.10
N CYS A 103 2.80 1.72 12.83
CA CYS A 103 3.58 1.39 11.65
C CYS A 103 2.86 0.35 10.79
N VAL A 104 3.15 0.39 9.50
CA VAL A 104 2.92 -0.71 8.58
C VAL A 104 4.27 -1.37 8.28
N LEU A 105 4.41 -2.64 8.65
CA LEU A 105 5.49 -3.48 8.15
C LEU A 105 5.02 -4.15 6.87
N ALA A 106 5.76 -3.96 5.78
CA ALA A 106 5.49 -4.55 4.48
C ALA A 106 6.59 -5.55 4.11
N LEU A 107 6.21 -6.78 3.82
CA LEU A 107 7.06 -7.81 3.22
C LEU A 107 6.65 -7.92 1.76
N VAL A 108 7.57 -7.69 0.83
CA VAL A 108 7.28 -7.64 -0.61
C VAL A 108 8.29 -8.51 -1.36
N GLY A 109 7.83 -9.43 -2.20
CA GLY A 109 8.76 -10.33 -2.89
C GLY A 109 8.08 -11.43 -3.69
N ASP A 110 8.77 -12.56 -3.83
CA ASP A 110 8.18 -13.79 -4.31
C ASP A 110 7.00 -14.21 -3.41
N PHE A 111 5.88 -14.60 -3.99
CA PHE A 111 4.65 -14.85 -3.25
C PHE A 111 4.82 -15.96 -2.19
N GLU A 112 5.45 -17.09 -2.55
CA GLU A 112 5.61 -18.21 -1.61
C GLU A 112 6.59 -17.86 -0.49
N ALA A 113 7.67 -17.12 -0.80
CA ALA A 113 8.60 -16.63 0.21
C ALA A 113 7.91 -15.65 1.18
N VAL A 114 7.11 -14.72 0.67
CA VAL A 114 6.33 -13.76 1.48
C VAL A 114 5.30 -14.48 2.34
N ARG A 115 4.58 -15.46 1.78
CA ARG A 115 3.58 -16.26 2.51
C ARG A 115 4.19 -17.00 3.71
N LEU A 116 5.30 -17.71 3.48
CA LEU A 116 6.02 -18.43 4.55
C LEU A 116 6.57 -17.45 5.60
N ALA A 117 7.15 -16.35 5.18
CA ALA A 117 7.64 -15.32 6.10
C ALA A 117 6.51 -14.70 6.94
N ALA A 118 5.34 -14.49 6.34
CA ALA A 118 4.18 -13.96 7.05
C ALA A 118 3.62 -14.96 8.08
N GLU A 119 3.60 -16.25 7.76
CA GLU A 119 3.19 -17.30 8.70
C GLU A 119 4.14 -17.37 9.89
N ASP A 120 5.46 -17.38 9.65
CA ASP A 120 6.49 -17.40 10.70
C ASP A 120 6.38 -16.15 11.60
N THR A 121 6.22 -14.99 10.98
CA THR A 121 6.04 -13.71 11.70
C THR A 121 4.79 -13.72 12.57
N SER A 122 3.67 -14.22 12.04
CA SER A 122 2.41 -14.30 12.79
C SER A 122 2.51 -15.20 14.02
N LYS A 123 3.26 -16.30 13.93
CA LYS A 123 3.53 -17.19 15.07
C LYS A 123 4.38 -16.51 16.14
N LEU A 124 5.39 -15.73 15.74
CA LEU A 124 6.34 -15.09 16.66
C LEU A 124 5.79 -13.82 17.32
N SER A 125 4.98 -13.04 16.60
CA SER A 125 4.55 -11.70 17.04
C SER A 125 3.10 -11.63 17.53
N SER A 126 2.33 -12.72 17.43
CA SER A 126 0.87 -12.72 17.67
C SER A 126 0.11 -11.69 16.81
N LYS A 127 0.72 -11.20 15.73
CA LYS A 127 0.12 -10.25 14.78
C LYS A 127 -0.35 -11.00 13.54
N SER A 128 -1.55 -10.70 13.07
CA SER A 128 -2.08 -11.29 11.83
C SER A 128 -1.60 -10.50 10.63
N ALA A 129 -1.07 -11.20 9.63
CA ALA A 129 -0.75 -10.63 8.34
C ALA A 129 -2.01 -10.47 7.49
N ARG A 130 -2.09 -9.37 6.74
CA ARG A 130 -2.94 -9.30 5.54
C ARG A 130 -2.08 -9.72 4.35
N LEU A 131 -2.45 -10.84 3.71
CA LEU A 131 -1.70 -11.43 2.61
C LEU A 131 -2.35 -11.12 1.27
N PHE A 132 -1.53 -10.72 0.30
CA PHE A 132 -1.98 -10.31 -1.02
C PHE A 132 -1.14 -10.98 -2.10
N ARG A 133 -1.77 -11.29 -3.25
CA ARG A 133 -1.12 -11.86 -4.44
C ARG A 133 -1.19 -10.88 -5.60
N GLY A 134 -0.13 -10.77 -6.38
CA GLY A 134 -0.04 -9.88 -7.53
C GLY A 134 -1.11 -10.16 -8.59
N VAL A 135 -1.83 -9.10 -9.02
CA VAL A 135 -2.89 -9.21 -10.03
C VAL A 135 -2.30 -9.47 -11.42
N ILE A 136 -1.25 -8.76 -11.80
CA ILE A 136 -0.60 -8.91 -13.12
C ILE A 136 0.44 -10.02 -13.07
N ASN A 137 1.20 -10.11 -11.98
CA ASN A 137 2.21 -11.15 -11.77
C ASN A 137 1.88 -11.95 -10.50
N PRO A 138 1.20 -13.10 -10.60
CA PRO A 138 0.82 -13.93 -9.44
C PRO A 138 2.00 -14.54 -8.66
N ALA A 139 3.22 -14.50 -9.21
CA ALA A 139 4.43 -14.88 -8.48
C ALA A 139 4.91 -13.79 -7.50
N ARG A 140 4.34 -12.58 -7.57
CA ARG A 140 4.59 -11.49 -6.61
C ARG A 140 3.60 -11.53 -5.45
N GLY A 141 4.07 -11.20 -4.26
CA GLY A 141 3.25 -11.13 -3.07
C GLY A 141 3.60 -9.97 -2.15
N VAL A 142 2.63 -9.59 -1.34
CA VAL A 142 2.79 -8.64 -0.25
C VAL A 142 2.13 -9.19 1.01
N ALA A 143 2.80 -9.07 2.14
CA ALA A 143 2.19 -9.24 3.46
C ALA A 143 2.33 -7.94 4.25
N LEU A 144 1.21 -7.46 4.81
CA LEU A 144 1.17 -6.25 5.62
C LEU A 144 0.81 -6.58 7.06
N PHE A 145 1.57 -6.00 8.00
CA PHE A 145 1.31 -6.08 9.44
C PHE A 145 1.10 -4.67 9.98
N ASP A 146 0.01 -4.47 10.70
CA ASP A 146 -0.22 -3.27 11.49
C ASP A 146 0.40 -3.48 12.88
N CYS A 147 1.45 -2.72 13.22
CA CYS A 147 2.23 -2.94 14.44
C CYS A 147 2.83 -1.61 14.97
N ASP A 148 3.40 -1.67 16.16
CA ASP A 148 4.28 -0.63 16.68
C ASP A 148 5.68 -0.73 16.07
N PHE A 149 6.46 0.34 16.20
CA PHE A 149 7.81 0.42 15.62
C PHE A 149 8.77 -0.64 16.18
N GLU A 150 8.71 -0.94 17.48
CA GLU A 150 9.60 -1.94 18.10
C GLU A 150 9.32 -3.35 17.57
N SER A 151 8.03 -3.70 17.45
CA SER A 151 7.61 -4.97 16.85
C SER A 151 8.06 -5.07 15.39
N ALA A 152 7.87 -3.99 14.60
CA ALA A 152 8.31 -3.95 13.20
C ALA A 152 9.83 -4.14 13.07
N LEU A 153 10.60 -3.49 13.92
CA LEU A 153 12.07 -3.59 13.90
C LEU A 153 12.55 -4.99 14.28
N LYS A 154 11.97 -5.59 15.31
CA LYS A 154 12.28 -6.99 15.71
C LYS A 154 12.02 -7.96 14.56
N ILE A 155 10.87 -7.83 13.89
CA ILE A 155 10.54 -8.65 12.73
C ILE A 155 11.54 -8.41 11.58
N LYS A 156 11.83 -7.16 11.24
CA LYS A 156 12.80 -6.81 10.20
C LYS A 156 14.16 -7.43 10.49
N THR A 157 14.65 -7.33 11.72
CA THR A 157 15.93 -7.90 12.14
C THR A 157 15.95 -9.43 12.06
N SER A 158 14.86 -10.10 12.47
CA SER A 158 14.76 -11.57 12.39
C SER A 158 14.70 -12.12 10.97
N MET A 159 14.49 -11.27 9.98
CA MET A 159 14.39 -11.62 8.56
C MET A 159 15.55 -11.10 7.71
N ALA A 160 16.60 -10.57 8.32
CA ALA A 160 17.71 -9.93 7.60
C ALA A 160 18.39 -10.85 6.56
N ASP A 161 18.35 -12.17 6.77
CA ASP A 161 18.93 -13.18 5.87
C ASP A 161 18.01 -13.59 4.71
N ARG A 162 16.82 -13.02 4.60
CA ARG A 162 15.85 -13.36 3.54
C ARG A 162 15.99 -12.41 2.32
N GLU A 163 17.05 -12.62 1.53
CA GLU A 163 17.38 -11.78 0.36
C GLU A 163 16.26 -11.66 -0.70
N SER A 164 15.32 -12.60 -0.75
CA SER A 164 14.21 -12.60 -1.72
C SER A 164 13.02 -11.72 -1.32
N ILE A 165 13.07 -11.08 -0.14
CA ILE A 165 11.98 -10.27 0.42
C ILE A 165 12.49 -8.86 0.73
N ASP A 166 11.88 -7.85 0.12
CA ASP A 166 12.06 -6.44 0.49
C ASP A 166 11.20 -6.14 1.73
N ILE A 167 11.83 -5.61 2.79
CA ILE A 167 11.18 -5.39 4.08
C ILE A 167 11.19 -3.90 4.40
N GLY A 168 10.02 -3.27 4.28
CA GLY A 168 9.80 -1.86 4.61
C GLY A 168 9.08 -1.69 5.94
N VAL A 169 9.56 -0.74 6.76
CA VAL A 169 8.86 -0.28 7.98
C VAL A 169 8.45 1.17 7.77
N TYR A 170 7.13 1.41 7.76
CA TYR A 170 6.56 2.71 7.43
C TYR A 170 5.75 3.24 8.61
N GLU A 171 6.17 4.37 9.18
CA GLU A 171 5.38 5.11 10.15
C GLU A 171 4.18 5.74 9.47
N VAL A 172 2.97 5.48 9.98
CA VAL A 172 1.73 6.00 9.39
C VAL A 172 1.62 7.51 9.65
N GLN A 173 1.69 8.28 8.57
CA GLN A 173 1.54 9.75 8.60
C GLN A 173 0.09 10.18 8.41
N ARG A 174 -0.66 9.45 7.58
CA ARG A 174 -2.09 9.67 7.31
C ARG A 174 -2.79 8.33 7.12
N ASP A 175 -4.00 8.23 7.69
CA ASP A 175 -4.89 7.07 7.56
C ASP A 175 -6.33 7.57 7.41
N TYR A 176 -6.94 7.35 6.26
CA TYR A 176 -8.30 7.78 5.97
C TYR A 176 -8.97 6.85 4.95
N GLY A 177 -10.29 6.89 4.92
CA GLY A 177 -11.08 6.04 4.05
C GLY A 177 -12.25 6.77 3.39
N MET A 178 -13.12 5.99 2.76
CA MET A 178 -14.31 6.51 2.09
C MET A 178 -15.19 7.31 3.05
N PHE A 179 -15.42 6.79 4.25
CA PHE A 179 -16.35 7.33 5.24
C PHE A 179 -15.66 8.09 6.39
N ASN A 180 -14.40 7.80 6.69
CA ASN A 180 -13.60 8.53 7.66
C ASN A 180 -12.51 9.33 6.94
N ARG A 181 -12.73 10.63 6.81
CA ARG A 181 -11.87 11.54 6.04
C ARG A 181 -11.10 12.54 6.89
N ALA A 182 -11.06 12.35 8.23
CA ALA A 182 -10.46 13.33 9.15
C ALA A 182 -8.98 13.64 8.82
N GLN A 183 -8.23 12.67 8.29
CA GLN A 183 -6.83 12.84 7.89
C GLN A 183 -6.65 12.97 6.35
N ALA A 184 -7.74 13.02 5.60
CA ALA A 184 -7.66 13.27 4.17
C ALA A 184 -7.15 14.69 3.91
N PRO A 185 -6.24 14.89 2.93
CA PRO A 185 -5.82 16.23 2.56
C PRO A 185 -7.02 17.10 2.16
N SER A 186 -7.10 18.31 2.74
CA SER A 186 -8.22 19.24 2.53
C SER A 186 -8.11 19.99 1.21
N VAL A 187 -6.93 19.99 0.61
CA VAL A 187 -6.65 20.77 -0.58
C VAL A 187 -6.36 19.84 -1.74
N PHE A 188 -6.99 20.13 -2.84
CA PHE A 188 -6.60 19.64 -4.16
C PHE A 188 -5.21 20.18 -4.56
N ALA A 189 -4.71 21.12 -3.77
CA ALA A 189 -3.41 21.72 -3.95
C ALA A 189 -2.27 20.77 -3.78
#